data_f3ff5f84c2f1002bb731b1d91e63e345
#
_entry.id   f3ff5f84c2f1002bb731b1d91e63e345
#
_cell.length_a   1.000
_cell.length_b   1.000
_cell.length_c   1.000
_cell.angle_alpha   90.00
_cell.angle_beta   90.00
_cell.angle_gamma   90.00
#
_symmetry.space_group_name_H-M   'P 1'
#
loop_
_entity.id
_entity.type
_entity.pdbx_description
1 polymer ?
#
loop_
_entity_poly.entity_id
_entity_poly.type
_entity_poly.pdbx_seq_one_letter_code
_entity_poly.pdbx_strand_id
1 'polypeptide(L)'
;MARYYFNFRSARNVVIDENGLDFIDVRAARDEAMASVREDYANAIEAGWTHPPYSIMITDASGREVATITAEDVLQSQEPMRPARR
;
A
#
# COMPACT_ATOMS: atom_id res chain seq x y z
N MET A 1 -15.04 -12.47 -7.94
CA MET A 1 -13.77 -11.96 -7.47
C MET A 1 -12.83 -11.67 -8.62
N ALA A 2 -11.97 -10.72 -8.43
CA ALA A 2 -11.01 -10.35 -9.47
C ALA A 2 -9.60 -10.44 -8.91
N ARG A 3 -8.64 -10.69 -9.78
CA ARG A 3 -7.26 -10.81 -9.36
C ARG A 3 -6.55 -9.49 -9.52
N TYR A 4 -5.83 -9.08 -8.47
CA TYR A 4 -5.07 -7.84 -8.45
C TYR A 4 -3.63 -8.15 -8.11
N TYR A 5 -2.72 -7.33 -8.64
CA TYR A 5 -1.28 -7.52 -8.48
C TYR A 5 -0.71 -6.31 -7.76
N PHE A 6 0.08 -6.58 -6.74
CA PHE A 6 0.63 -5.53 -5.87
C PHE A 6 2.11 -5.38 -6.14
N ASN A 7 2.47 -4.33 -6.87
CA ASN A 7 3.86 -4.09 -7.23
C ASN A 7 4.43 -3.07 -6.24
N PHE A 8 5.40 -3.52 -5.48
CA PHE A 8 5.95 -2.73 -4.39
C PHE A 8 7.18 -1.96 -4.83
N ARG A 9 7.30 -0.72 -4.37
CA ARG A 9 8.47 0.09 -4.66
C ARG A 9 8.95 0.77 -3.39
N SER A 10 10.26 0.70 -3.14
CA SER A 10 10.89 1.43 -2.07
C SER A 10 12.08 2.18 -2.64
N ALA A 11 12.87 2.79 -1.77
CA ALA A 11 14.01 3.60 -2.23
C ALA A 11 14.99 2.81 -3.07
N ARG A 12 15.14 1.53 -2.78
CA ARG A 12 16.15 0.71 -3.43
C ARG A 12 15.62 -0.45 -4.22
N ASN A 13 14.36 -0.83 -3.99
CA ASN A 13 13.84 -2.05 -4.54
C ASN A 13 12.55 -1.84 -5.27
N VAL A 14 12.35 -2.63 -6.32
CA VAL A 14 11.07 -2.75 -6.97
C VAL A 14 10.75 -4.23 -7.00
N VAL A 15 9.62 -4.61 -6.42
CA VAL A 15 9.20 -6.01 -6.37
C VAL A 15 7.93 -6.14 -7.20
N ILE A 16 8.01 -6.96 -8.24
CA ILE A 16 6.87 -7.18 -9.14
C ILE A 16 6.13 -8.41 -8.66
N ASP A 17 4.83 -8.26 -8.43
CA ASP A 17 3.99 -9.37 -7.99
C ASP A 17 3.58 -10.18 -9.22
N GLU A 18 3.98 -11.43 -9.25
CA GLU A 18 3.69 -12.30 -10.39
C GLU A 18 2.50 -13.20 -10.15
N ASN A 19 2.02 -13.29 -8.92
CA ASN A 19 0.95 -14.21 -8.58
C ASN A 19 -0.40 -13.54 -8.37
N GLY A 20 -0.39 -12.39 -7.75
CA GLY A 20 -1.62 -11.68 -7.45
C GLY A 20 -2.43 -12.33 -6.36
N LEU A 21 -3.50 -11.67 -6.00
CA LEU A 21 -4.46 -12.15 -5.03
C LEU A 21 -5.86 -11.78 -5.50
N ASP A 22 -6.82 -12.58 -5.09
CA ASP A 22 -8.20 -12.34 -5.47
C ASP A 22 -8.90 -11.50 -4.41
N PHE A 23 -9.62 -10.46 -4.87
CA PHE A 23 -10.41 -9.62 -3.99
C PHE A 23 -11.77 -9.39 -4.62
N ILE A 24 -12.73 -9.04 -3.79
CA ILE A 24 -14.08 -8.82 -4.27
C ILE A 24 -14.15 -7.59 -5.17
N ASP A 25 -13.36 -6.57 -4.86
CA ASP A 25 -13.29 -5.37 -5.70
C ASP A 25 -11.99 -4.62 -5.42
N VAL A 26 -11.81 -3.50 -6.12
CA VAL A 26 -10.60 -2.70 -5.99
C VAL A 26 -10.47 -2.09 -4.60
N ARG A 27 -11.59 -1.80 -3.96
CA ARG A 27 -11.54 -1.21 -2.62
C ARG A 27 -10.91 -2.19 -1.62
N ALA A 28 -11.30 -3.47 -1.70
CA ALA A 28 -10.72 -4.47 -0.82
C ALA A 28 -9.23 -4.61 -1.07
N ALA A 29 -8.82 -4.56 -2.34
CA ALA A 29 -7.40 -4.62 -2.68
C ALA A 29 -6.66 -3.42 -2.13
N ARG A 30 -7.26 -2.22 -2.23
CA ARG A 30 -6.63 -1.01 -1.69
C ARG A 30 -6.47 -1.09 -0.17
N ASP A 31 -7.46 -1.64 0.52
CA ASP A 31 -7.39 -1.78 1.97
C ASP A 31 -6.22 -2.68 2.37
N GLU A 32 -6.03 -3.74 1.63
CA GLU A 32 -4.91 -4.65 1.89
C GLU A 32 -3.58 -3.95 1.63
N ALA A 33 -3.48 -3.19 0.54
CA ALA A 33 -2.27 -2.47 0.23
C ALA A 33 -1.98 -1.41 1.30
N MET A 34 -3.01 -0.74 1.77
CA MET A 34 -2.86 0.27 2.80
C MET A 34 -2.28 -0.34 4.08
N ALA A 35 -2.77 -1.52 4.45
CA ALA A 35 -2.27 -2.20 5.63
C ALA A 35 -0.80 -2.58 5.47
N SER A 36 -0.43 -3.06 4.28
CA SER A 36 0.95 -3.44 4.01
C SER A 36 1.90 -2.25 4.08
N VAL A 37 1.51 -1.13 3.47
CA VAL A 37 2.36 0.05 3.47
C VAL A 37 2.49 0.58 4.90
N ARG A 38 1.40 0.54 5.66
CA ARG A 38 1.42 1.01 7.04
C ARG A 38 2.41 0.20 7.87
N GLU A 39 2.42 -1.11 7.69
CA GLU A 39 3.33 -1.96 8.43
C GLU A 39 4.78 -1.71 8.01
N ASP A 40 5.03 -1.60 6.71
CA ASP A 40 6.38 -1.34 6.22
C ASP A 40 6.88 0.02 6.68
N TYR A 41 5.98 1.01 6.68
CA TYR A 41 6.32 2.34 7.14
C TYR A 41 6.74 2.32 8.61
N ALA A 42 5.97 1.63 9.45
CA ALA A 42 6.27 1.56 10.86
C ALA A 42 7.62 0.89 11.10
N ASN A 43 7.89 -0.18 10.36
CA ASN A 43 9.17 -0.88 10.50
C ASN A 43 10.33 0.00 10.06
N ALA A 44 10.15 0.77 9.01
CA ALA A 44 11.21 1.65 8.52
C ALA A 44 11.49 2.77 9.51
N ILE A 45 10.47 3.32 10.12
CA ILE A 45 10.66 4.36 11.13
C ILE A 45 11.46 3.81 12.31
N GLU A 46 11.15 2.60 12.73
CA GLU A 46 11.90 1.97 13.82
C GLU A 46 13.35 1.75 13.44
N ALA A 47 13.62 1.53 12.15
CA ALA A 47 14.98 1.30 11.68
C ALA A 47 15.74 2.61 11.45
N GLY A 48 15.10 3.75 11.67
CA GLY A 48 15.79 5.04 11.58
C GLY A 48 15.44 5.90 10.39
N TRP A 49 14.55 5.45 9.52
CA TRP A 49 14.14 6.26 8.37
C TRP A 49 13.19 7.35 8.83
N THR A 50 13.38 8.54 8.31
CA THR A 50 12.49 9.65 8.65
C THR A 50 11.28 9.70 7.75
N HIS A 51 11.51 9.52 6.44
CA HIS A 51 10.43 9.56 5.46
C HIS A 51 10.63 8.44 4.44
N PRO A 52 10.27 7.21 4.82
CA PRO A 52 10.49 6.09 3.91
C PRO A 52 9.61 6.19 2.67
N PRO A 53 10.20 6.06 1.49
CA PRO A 53 9.47 6.22 0.23
C PRO A 53 8.85 4.91 -0.26
N TYR A 54 7.87 4.43 0.46
CA TYR A 54 7.18 3.20 0.07
C TYR A 54 5.95 3.51 -0.76
N SER A 55 5.71 2.69 -1.77
CA SER A 55 4.45 2.74 -2.50
C SER A 55 4.12 1.37 -3.05
N ILE A 56 2.82 1.13 -3.25
CA ILE A 56 2.34 -0.08 -3.90
C ILE A 56 1.43 0.34 -5.04
N MET A 57 1.75 -0.12 -6.25
CA MET A 57 0.91 0.10 -7.40
C MET A 57 0.09 -1.17 -7.63
N ILE A 58 -1.22 -1.03 -7.64
CA ILE A 58 -2.12 -2.15 -7.85
C ILE A 58 -2.55 -2.18 -9.30
N THR A 59 -2.35 -3.33 -9.95
CA THR A 59 -2.81 -3.51 -11.31
C THR A 59 -3.84 -4.63 -11.35
N ASP A 60 -4.72 -4.60 -12.35
CA ASP A 60 -5.69 -5.66 -12.55
C ASP A 60 -5.10 -6.74 -13.45
N ALA A 61 -5.93 -7.73 -13.79
CA ALA A 61 -5.47 -8.88 -14.58
C ALA A 61 -5.04 -8.48 -15.99
N SER A 62 -5.49 -7.33 -16.48
CA SER A 62 -5.08 -6.87 -17.80
C SER A 62 -3.79 -6.03 -17.75
N GLY A 63 -3.26 -5.81 -16.55
CA GLY A 63 -2.05 -5.02 -16.40
C GLY A 63 -2.31 -3.54 -16.22
N ARG A 64 -3.58 -3.13 -16.13
CA ARG A 64 -3.91 -1.72 -15.98
C ARG A 64 -3.78 -1.29 -14.53
N GLU A 65 -3.18 -0.13 -14.31
CA GLU A 65 -3.07 0.42 -12.97
C GLU A 65 -4.45 0.87 -12.50
N VAL A 66 -4.88 0.38 -11.33
CA VAL A 66 -6.18 0.74 -10.79
C VAL A 66 -6.06 1.57 -9.52
N ALA A 67 -4.90 1.54 -8.87
CA ALA A 67 -4.68 2.34 -7.66
C ALA A 67 -3.20 2.38 -7.33
N THR A 68 -2.79 3.41 -6.62
CA THR A 68 -1.44 3.49 -6.08
C THR A 68 -1.55 4.00 -4.65
N ILE A 69 -0.92 3.29 -3.73
CA ILE A 69 -0.92 3.64 -2.31
C ILE A 69 0.49 4.05 -1.92
N THR A 70 0.63 5.22 -1.33
CA THR A 70 1.93 5.72 -0.91
C THR A 70 2.00 5.80 0.60
N ALA A 71 3.22 5.97 1.14
CA ALA A 71 3.38 6.18 2.57
C ALA A 71 2.63 7.42 3.03
N GLU A 72 2.58 8.43 2.18
CA GLU A 72 1.86 9.66 2.51
C GLU A 72 0.37 9.40 2.65
N ASP A 73 -0.18 8.54 1.79
CA ASP A 73 -1.58 8.17 1.90
C ASP A 73 -1.87 7.53 3.25
N VAL A 74 -0.96 6.70 3.72
CA VAL A 74 -1.13 6.04 5.02
C VAL A 74 -1.16 7.07 6.14
N LEU A 75 -0.24 8.02 6.10
CA LEU A 75 -0.20 9.05 7.11
C LEU A 75 -1.48 9.85 7.15
N GLN A 76 -1.98 10.22 5.99
CA GLN A 76 -3.19 11.01 5.91
C GLN A 76 -4.40 10.23 6.40
N SER A 77 -4.44 8.95 6.10
CA SER A 77 -5.59 8.15 6.50
C SER A 77 -5.63 7.91 7.99
N GLN A 78 -4.51 8.01 8.67
CA GLN A 78 -4.48 7.80 10.10
C GLN A 78 -4.93 9.01 10.90
N GLU A 79 -4.74 10.18 10.34
CA GLU A 79 -5.02 11.38 11.09
C GLU A 79 -6.45 11.54 11.53
N PRO A 80 -7.42 11.31 10.67
CA PRO A 80 -8.80 11.51 11.09
C PRO A 80 -9.23 10.58 12.20
N MET A 81 -8.54 9.49 12.38
CA MET A 81 -8.94 8.53 13.38
C MET A 81 -8.54 8.94 14.78
N ARG A 82 -7.47 9.67 14.87
CA ARG A 82 -7.00 10.05 16.15
C ARG A 82 -7.87 11.04 16.86
N PRO A 83 -8.34 12.06 16.21
CA PRO A 83 -9.14 13.04 16.93
C PRO A 83 -10.46 12.51 17.39
N ALA A 84 -10.80 11.39 16.93
CA ALA A 84 -12.06 10.85 17.39
C ALA A 84 -12.09 10.72 18.87
N ARG A 85 -10.99 10.87 19.43
CA ARG A 85 -10.97 10.70 20.66
C ARG A 85 -10.81 11.88 21.31
N ARG A 86 -11.06 12.63 21.24
CA ARG A 86 -10.82 13.61 21.87
C ARG A 86 -11.52 14.18 22.31
#